data_9c899c47e0b3648e8df5278fa665d7d5
#
_entry.id   9c899c47e0b3648e8df5278fa665d7d5
#
_cell.length_a   1.000
_cell.length_b   1.000
_cell.length_c   1.000
_cell.angle_alpha   90.00
_cell.angle_beta   90.00
_cell.angle_gamma   90.00
#
_symmetry.space_group_name_H-M   'P 1'
#
loop_
_entity.id
_entity.type
_entity.pdbx_description
1 polymer ?
#
loop_
_entity_poly.entity_id
_entity_poly.type
_entity_poly.pdbx_seq_one_letter_code
_entity_poly.pdbx_strand_id
1 'polypeptide(L)'
;MESLIDDGRVLLSDIVPVAVQRLSDITKFADFARAIIHMVYEDTNLYAWQWLTAEGIRYEQRKEMEIHSALDDDTMGVRAFTSFKNLLLELGYTGVFVFVDEFEAIARLSPKNKQATLNSIRHLMDQNGSGLSLLFACAPEVWQDVMSEYHAFSERIGNEVALRPLTEDDLTELVGKYLATARDGESIEIDPFEQECLDLIHQRAQGNIRQVLSMCGQVLDQGVTQQRESISKDVLDHVIS
;
A
#
# COMPACT_ATOMS: atom_id res chain seq x y z
N MET A 1 27.14 -2.70 24.50
CA MET A 1 27.98 -1.90 23.58
C MET A 1 28.12 -0.48 24.08
N GLU A 2 27.02 0.19 24.45
CA GLU A 2 27.04 1.54 25.05
C GLU A 2 28.03 1.64 26.22
N SER A 3 28.04 0.72 27.17
CA SER A 3 28.96 0.71 28.31
C SER A 3 30.46 0.64 27.94
N LEU A 4 30.81 0.04 26.79
CA LEU A 4 32.20 -0.02 26.32
C LEU A 4 32.63 1.28 25.63
N ILE A 5 31.69 2.03 25.06
CA ILE A 5 31.92 3.33 24.47
C ILE A 5 32.07 4.37 25.57
N ASP A 6 31.20 4.34 26.59
CA ASP A 6 31.22 5.24 27.74
C ASP A 6 32.49 5.05 28.57
N ASP A 7 33.04 3.83 28.64
CA ASP A 7 34.31 3.50 29.33
C ASP A 7 35.55 3.92 28.48
N GLY A 8 35.38 4.46 27.27
CA GLY A 8 36.47 4.85 26.36
C GLY A 8 37.30 3.65 25.84
N ARG A 9 36.79 2.43 25.96
CA ARG A 9 37.47 1.19 25.51
C ARG A 9 37.35 0.95 24.01
N VAL A 10 36.29 1.53 23.37
CA VAL A 10 36.04 1.44 21.94
C VAL A 10 35.57 2.81 21.46
N LEU A 11 36.20 3.34 20.43
CA LEU A 11 35.81 4.62 19.85
C LEU A 11 34.72 4.39 18.79
N LEU A 12 33.74 5.30 18.70
CA LEU A 12 32.74 5.29 17.64
C LEU A 12 33.37 5.28 16.25
N SER A 13 34.51 6.00 16.07
CA SER A 13 35.28 6.00 14.83
C SER A 13 35.77 4.62 14.38
N ASP A 14 35.89 3.67 15.30
CA ASP A 14 36.35 2.29 15.01
C ASP A 14 35.18 1.38 14.66
N ILE A 15 33.99 1.66 15.22
CA ILE A 15 32.79 0.86 15.03
C ILE A 15 32.08 1.20 13.73
N VAL A 16 31.95 2.48 13.42
CA VAL A 16 31.17 2.96 12.25
C VAL A 16 31.65 2.35 10.93
N PRO A 17 32.95 2.34 10.59
CA PRO A 17 33.41 1.73 9.34
C PRO A 17 33.09 0.24 9.26
N VAL A 18 33.22 -0.49 10.37
CA VAL A 18 32.89 -1.93 10.44
C VAL A 18 31.39 -2.15 10.27
N ALA A 19 30.56 -1.34 10.89
CA ALA A 19 29.11 -1.39 10.76
C ALA A 19 28.66 -1.06 9.33
N VAL A 20 29.23 -0.02 8.70
CA VAL A 20 28.98 0.33 7.30
C VAL A 20 29.35 -0.83 6.39
N GLN A 21 30.53 -1.44 6.58
CA GLN A 21 30.97 -2.57 5.77
C GLN A 21 29.98 -3.74 5.90
N ARG A 22 29.62 -4.14 7.13
CA ARG A 22 28.70 -5.25 7.38
C ARG A 22 27.32 -5.00 6.79
N LEU A 23 26.75 -3.81 6.98
CA LEU A 23 25.48 -3.44 6.38
C LEU A 23 25.56 -3.37 4.86
N SER A 24 26.68 -2.90 4.30
CA SER A 24 26.90 -2.89 2.84
C SER A 24 26.96 -4.29 2.25
N ASP A 25 27.53 -5.26 2.99
CA ASP A 25 27.56 -6.65 2.56
C ASP A 25 26.15 -7.30 2.53
N ILE A 26 25.25 -6.88 3.42
CA ILE A 26 23.85 -7.30 3.47
C ILE A 26 23.04 -6.57 2.38
N THR A 27 23.08 -5.26 2.38
CA THR A 27 22.24 -4.39 1.54
C THR A 27 22.70 -4.30 0.09
N LYS A 28 23.98 -4.61 -0.18
CA LYS A 28 24.65 -4.45 -1.47
C LYS A 28 24.70 -3.00 -1.97
N PHE A 29 24.55 -2.03 -1.04
CA PHE A 29 24.56 -0.62 -1.34
C PHE A 29 25.16 0.20 -0.18
N ALA A 30 26.40 0.62 -0.31
CA ALA A 30 27.15 1.30 0.74
C ALA A 30 26.51 2.63 1.18
N ASP A 31 25.95 3.41 0.25
CA ASP A 31 25.29 4.67 0.59
C ASP A 31 23.99 4.44 1.40
N PHE A 32 23.24 3.38 1.09
CA PHE A 32 22.10 2.96 1.90
C PHE A 32 22.54 2.55 3.31
N ALA A 33 23.63 1.79 3.42
CA ALA A 33 24.17 1.37 4.72
C ALA A 33 24.62 2.61 5.55
N ARG A 34 25.26 3.61 4.93
CA ARG A 34 25.61 4.86 5.59
C ARG A 34 24.37 5.62 6.05
N ALA A 35 23.36 5.77 5.19
CA ALA A 35 22.11 6.42 5.57
C ALA A 35 21.46 5.76 6.78
N ILE A 36 21.39 4.43 6.81
CA ILE A 36 20.82 3.69 7.97
C ILE A 36 21.62 3.98 9.27
N ILE A 37 22.95 4.03 9.18
CA ILE A 37 23.78 4.34 10.35
C ILE A 37 23.57 5.79 10.81
N HIS A 38 23.47 6.73 9.88
CA HIS A 38 23.22 8.13 10.21
C HIS A 38 21.83 8.41 10.78
N MET A 39 20.89 7.46 10.69
CA MET A 39 19.58 7.57 11.37
C MET A 39 19.69 7.61 12.91
N VAL A 40 20.78 7.11 13.49
CA VAL A 40 20.96 7.10 14.96
C VAL A 40 21.70 8.32 15.50
N TYR A 41 22.21 9.22 14.63
CA TYR A 41 22.92 10.43 15.03
C TYR A 41 22.02 11.65 14.96
N GLU A 42 21.90 12.41 16.07
CA GLU A 42 21.01 13.57 16.17
C GLU A 42 21.33 14.65 15.12
N ASP A 43 22.60 14.84 14.80
CA ASP A 43 23.04 15.87 13.85
C ASP A 43 22.71 15.57 12.39
N THR A 44 22.57 14.29 12.03
CA THR A 44 22.43 13.85 10.62
C THR A 44 21.20 13.01 10.34
N ASN A 45 20.43 12.59 11.35
CA ASN A 45 19.27 11.70 11.18
C ASN A 45 18.21 12.28 10.24
N LEU A 46 17.98 13.60 10.28
CA LEU A 46 17.05 14.27 9.38
C LEU A 46 17.51 14.17 7.92
N TYR A 47 18.80 14.36 7.66
CA TYR A 47 19.36 14.28 6.31
C TYR A 47 19.35 12.82 5.81
N ALA A 48 19.63 11.87 6.69
CA ALA A 48 19.55 10.45 6.39
C ALA A 48 18.11 10.04 6.03
N TRP A 49 17.13 10.50 6.79
CA TRP A 49 15.72 10.29 6.50
C TRP A 49 15.32 10.88 5.15
N GLN A 50 15.64 12.16 4.90
CA GLN A 50 15.35 12.82 3.63
C GLN A 50 15.99 12.10 2.44
N TRP A 51 17.22 11.59 2.60
CA TRP A 51 17.85 10.79 1.55
C TRP A 51 17.10 9.47 1.32
N LEU A 52 16.75 8.73 2.39
CA LEU A 52 16.03 7.46 2.31
C LEU A 52 14.63 7.59 1.71
N THR A 53 13.98 8.74 1.91
CA THR A 53 12.65 9.05 1.37
C THR A 53 12.68 9.74 0.00
N ALA A 54 13.88 9.92 -0.57
CA ALA A 54 14.10 10.61 -1.85
C ALA A 54 13.55 12.06 -1.88
N GLU A 55 13.46 12.74 -0.72
CA GLU A 55 13.03 14.14 -0.63
C GLU A 55 14.06 15.12 -1.19
N GLY A 56 15.25 14.63 -1.49
CA GLY A 56 16.36 15.43 -2.00
C GLY A 56 17.12 16.15 -0.88
N ILE A 57 18.42 15.99 -0.87
CA ILE A 57 19.32 16.66 0.08
C ILE A 57 20.46 17.35 -0.66
N ARG A 58 21.04 18.40 -0.04
CA ARG A 58 22.15 19.14 -0.62
C ARG A 58 23.40 18.29 -0.66
N TYR A 59 24.32 18.67 -1.56
CA TYR A 59 25.60 18.00 -1.69
C TYR A 59 26.40 17.98 -0.38
N GLU A 60 26.43 19.12 0.36
CA GLU A 60 27.11 19.25 1.65
C GLU A 60 26.58 18.26 2.69
N GLN A 61 25.26 18.09 2.77
CA GLN A 61 24.61 17.14 3.69
C GLN A 61 24.96 15.69 3.33
N ARG A 62 24.97 15.33 2.03
CA ARG A 62 25.44 14.01 1.58
C ARG A 62 26.90 13.77 1.93
N LYS A 63 27.75 14.80 1.72
CA LYS A 63 29.17 14.72 2.03
C LYS A 63 29.43 14.50 3.53
N GLU A 64 28.65 15.13 4.40
CA GLU A 64 28.72 14.93 5.85
C GLU A 64 28.44 13.48 6.26
N MET A 65 27.52 12.81 5.57
CA MET A 65 27.21 11.40 5.75
C MET A 65 28.08 10.45 4.92
N GLU A 66 29.05 10.97 4.17
CA GLU A 66 29.85 10.20 3.19
C GLU A 66 29.00 9.46 2.14
N ILE A 67 27.83 9.99 1.80
CA ILE A 67 26.93 9.45 0.79
C ILE A 67 27.27 10.07 -0.55
N HIS A 68 27.54 9.22 -1.55
CA HIS A 68 28.01 9.65 -2.86
C HIS A 68 26.90 9.76 -3.90
N SER A 69 25.85 8.96 -3.79
CA SER A 69 24.72 8.94 -4.73
C SER A 69 23.53 9.77 -4.24
N ALA A 70 22.67 10.20 -5.17
CA ALA A 70 21.33 10.68 -4.87
C ALA A 70 20.31 9.60 -5.23
N LEU A 71 19.13 9.61 -4.61
CA LEU A 71 17.99 8.78 -5.01
C LEU A 71 17.08 9.61 -5.94
N ASP A 72 17.59 10.00 -7.09
CA ASP A 72 16.95 10.92 -8.03
C ASP A 72 16.54 10.25 -9.36
N ASP A 73 16.80 8.97 -9.51
CA ASP A 73 16.36 8.17 -10.64
C ASP A 73 15.79 6.80 -10.21
N ASP A 74 15.06 6.18 -11.12
CA ASP A 74 14.38 4.89 -10.91
C ASP A 74 15.37 3.77 -10.57
N THR A 75 16.56 3.77 -11.16
CA THR A 75 17.59 2.75 -10.92
C THR A 75 18.07 2.78 -9.48
N MET A 76 18.34 4.00 -8.98
CA MET A 76 18.76 4.20 -7.59
C MET A 76 17.62 3.93 -6.62
N GLY A 77 16.38 4.27 -6.97
CA GLY A 77 15.19 3.92 -6.20
C GLY A 77 15.00 2.41 -6.06
N VAL A 78 15.07 1.67 -7.15
CA VAL A 78 15.00 0.20 -7.14
C VAL A 78 16.13 -0.41 -6.31
N ARG A 79 17.35 0.11 -6.43
CA ARG A 79 18.51 -0.34 -5.64
C ARG A 79 18.33 -0.09 -4.15
N ALA A 80 17.83 1.09 -3.76
CA ALA A 80 17.55 1.42 -2.36
C ALA A 80 16.45 0.52 -1.79
N PHE A 81 15.37 0.30 -2.55
CA PHE A 81 14.30 -0.61 -2.14
C PHE A 81 14.80 -2.06 -1.97
N THR A 82 15.60 -2.55 -2.91
CA THR A 82 16.23 -3.88 -2.81
C THR A 82 17.10 -3.98 -1.56
N SER A 83 17.85 -2.94 -1.23
CA SER A 83 18.68 -2.85 -0.02
C SER A 83 17.82 -2.89 1.24
N PHE A 84 16.72 -2.17 1.27
CA PHE A 84 15.75 -2.18 2.37
C PHE A 84 15.15 -3.57 2.57
N LYS A 85 14.70 -4.22 1.49
CA LYS A 85 14.21 -5.61 1.55
C LYS A 85 15.27 -6.57 2.13
N ASN A 86 16.51 -6.49 1.64
CA ASN A 86 17.59 -7.35 2.10
C ASN A 86 17.86 -7.15 3.61
N LEU A 87 17.80 -5.90 4.08
CA LEU A 87 17.92 -5.60 5.50
C LEU A 87 16.79 -6.23 6.32
N LEU A 88 15.55 -6.14 5.85
CA LEU A 88 14.40 -6.76 6.55
C LEU A 88 14.54 -8.29 6.63
N LEU A 89 14.98 -8.93 5.54
CA LEU A 89 15.22 -10.38 5.55
C LEU A 89 16.32 -10.77 6.54
N GLU A 90 17.40 -10.00 6.65
CA GLU A 90 18.46 -10.21 7.63
C GLU A 90 17.97 -10.03 9.08
N LEU A 91 17.00 -9.14 9.30
CA LEU A 91 16.35 -8.95 10.60
C LEU A 91 15.33 -10.06 10.95
N GLY A 92 15.17 -11.06 10.07
CA GLY A 92 14.33 -12.23 10.32
C GLY A 92 12.90 -12.13 9.76
N TYR A 93 12.58 -11.10 9.00
CA TYR A 93 11.32 -11.06 8.25
C TYR A 93 11.38 -12.07 7.10
N THR A 94 10.26 -12.73 6.82
CA THR A 94 10.18 -13.79 5.78
C THR A 94 9.95 -13.21 4.38
N GLY A 95 9.52 -11.96 4.27
CA GLY A 95 9.26 -11.29 3.00
C GLY A 95 8.68 -9.90 3.19
N VAL A 96 8.56 -9.18 2.08
CA VAL A 96 7.99 -7.84 1.98
C VAL A 96 6.80 -7.90 1.03
N PHE A 97 5.64 -7.42 1.47
CA PHE A 97 4.47 -7.20 0.62
C PHE A 97 4.33 -5.71 0.34
N VAL A 98 4.17 -5.37 -0.93
CA VAL A 98 3.87 -4.00 -1.35
C VAL A 98 2.50 -3.99 -2.01
N PHE A 99 1.59 -3.21 -1.46
CA PHE A 99 0.27 -2.96 -2.03
C PHE A 99 0.30 -1.67 -2.82
N VAL A 100 0.01 -1.77 -4.11
CA VAL A 100 -0.10 -0.63 -5.02
C VAL A 100 -1.58 -0.43 -5.32
N ASP A 101 -2.19 0.47 -4.57
CA ASP A 101 -3.59 0.86 -4.76
C ASP A 101 -3.71 1.94 -5.83
N GLU A 102 -4.90 2.08 -6.41
CA GLU A 102 -5.20 3.03 -7.48
C GLU A 102 -4.20 2.95 -8.66
N PHE A 103 -3.78 1.72 -9.03
CA PHE A 103 -2.82 1.54 -10.12
C PHE A 103 -3.32 2.10 -11.47
N GLU A 104 -4.61 2.31 -11.62
CA GLU A 104 -5.22 3.00 -12.78
C GLU A 104 -4.71 4.43 -12.96
N ALA A 105 -4.09 5.05 -11.95
CA ALA A 105 -3.43 6.34 -12.10
C ALA A 105 -2.35 6.33 -13.19
N ILE A 106 -1.81 5.16 -13.53
CA ILE A 106 -0.85 4.98 -14.64
C ILE A 106 -1.42 5.39 -16.00
N ALA A 107 -2.75 5.30 -16.18
CA ALA A 107 -3.42 5.73 -17.41
C ALA A 107 -3.33 7.25 -17.66
N ARG A 108 -3.09 8.04 -16.59
CA ARG A 108 -2.93 9.49 -16.67
C ARG A 108 -1.54 9.93 -17.11
N LEU A 109 -0.58 9.01 -17.13
CA LEU A 109 0.79 9.30 -17.53
C LEU A 109 0.91 9.41 -19.06
N SER A 110 1.88 10.23 -19.52
CA SER A 110 2.26 10.20 -20.93
C SER A 110 2.75 8.80 -21.33
N PRO A 111 2.63 8.38 -22.59
CA PRO A 111 3.09 7.05 -23.03
C PRO A 111 4.54 6.75 -22.65
N LYS A 112 5.43 7.74 -22.73
CA LYS A 112 6.83 7.62 -22.33
C LYS A 112 6.97 7.34 -20.84
N ASN A 113 6.25 8.08 -19.99
CA ASN A 113 6.32 7.92 -18.53
C ASN A 113 5.66 6.61 -18.10
N LYS A 114 4.52 6.23 -18.71
CA LYS A 114 3.86 4.94 -18.49
C LYS A 114 4.83 3.78 -18.75
N GLN A 115 5.50 3.80 -19.91
CA GLN A 115 6.51 2.80 -20.26
C GLN A 115 7.69 2.77 -19.26
N ALA A 116 8.20 3.94 -18.85
CA ALA A 116 9.29 4.05 -17.88
C ALA A 116 8.88 3.46 -16.54
N THR A 117 7.71 3.85 -15.99
CA THR A 117 7.19 3.34 -14.72
C THR A 117 7.01 1.81 -14.74
N LEU A 118 6.39 1.25 -15.79
CA LEU A 118 6.23 -0.20 -15.92
C LEU A 118 7.55 -0.94 -16.03
N ASN A 119 8.54 -0.36 -16.71
CA ASN A 119 9.90 -0.92 -16.77
C ASN A 119 10.56 -0.91 -15.39
N SER A 120 10.41 0.17 -14.61
CA SER A 120 10.99 0.26 -13.27
C SER A 120 10.37 -0.76 -12.31
N ILE A 121 9.03 -0.93 -12.37
CA ILE A 121 8.33 -1.97 -11.60
C ILE A 121 8.82 -3.37 -12.02
N ARG A 122 8.93 -3.63 -13.31
CA ARG A 122 9.46 -4.91 -13.83
C ARG A 122 10.89 -5.16 -13.31
N HIS A 123 11.77 -4.16 -13.36
CA HIS A 123 13.12 -4.27 -12.82
C HIS A 123 13.11 -4.58 -11.32
N LEU A 124 12.22 -3.95 -10.57
CA LEU A 124 12.03 -4.25 -9.15
C LEU A 124 11.65 -5.72 -8.94
N MET A 125 10.70 -6.23 -9.73
CA MET A 125 10.29 -7.65 -9.68
C MET A 125 11.45 -8.58 -10.06
N ASP A 126 12.14 -8.32 -11.17
CA ASP A 126 13.23 -9.15 -11.68
C ASP A 126 14.42 -9.23 -10.69
N GLN A 127 14.76 -8.14 -10.02
CA GLN A 127 15.85 -8.09 -9.03
C GLN A 127 15.48 -8.72 -7.69
N ASN A 128 14.20 -8.85 -7.37
CA ASN A 128 13.71 -9.26 -6.07
C ASN A 128 12.84 -10.53 -6.11
N GLY A 129 13.10 -11.44 -7.04
CA GLY A 129 12.32 -12.65 -7.29
C GLY A 129 12.05 -13.56 -6.08
N SER A 130 12.80 -13.38 -4.97
CA SER A 130 12.50 -14.01 -3.67
C SER A 130 12.36 -12.95 -2.58
N GLY A 131 11.35 -13.14 -1.72
CA GLY A 131 11.12 -12.26 -0.56
C GLY A 131 10.43 -10.93 -0.88
N LEU A 132 9.95 -10.70 -2.11
CA LEU A 132 9.09 -9.57 -2.47
C LEU A 132 7.83 -10.07 -3.17
N SER A 133 6.69 -9.57 -2.73
CA SER A 133 5.41 -9.75 -3.41
C SER A 133 4.76 -8.38 -3.67
N LEU A 134 4.30 -8.16 -4.89
CA LEU A 134 3.56 -6.97 -5.28
C LEU A 134 2.10 -7.34 -5.52
N LEU A 135 1.18 -6.58 -4.97
CA LEU A 135 -0.24 -6.67 -5.23
C LEU A 135 -0.72 -5.33 -5.81
N PHE A 136 -1.29 -5.38 -7.01
CA PHE A 136 -1.86 -4.20 -7.67
C PHE A 136 -3.38 -4.25 -7.58
N ALA A 137 -4.00 -3.18 -7.07
CA ALA A 137 -5.43 -2.94 -7.20
C ALA A 137 -5.65 -1.94 -8.34
N CYS A 138 -6.48 -2.32 -9.31
CA CYS A 138 -6.66 -1.57 -10.54
C CYS A 138 -8.09 -1.71 -11.07
N ALA A 139 -8.61 -0.68 -11.72
CA ALA A 139 -9.84 -0.77 -12.47
C ALA A 139 -9.67 -1.75 -13.67
N PRO A 140 -10.67 -2.62 -13.94
CA PRO A 140 -10.55 -3.68 -14.93
C PRO A 140 -10.15 -3.20 -16.32
N GLU A 141 -10.70 -2.07 -16.77
CA GLU A 141 -10.46 -1.53 -18.11
C GLU A 141 -8.99 -1.11 -18.28
N VAL A 142 -8.44 -0.39 -17.29
CA VAL A 142 -7.03 0.04 -17.33
C VAL A 142 -6.09 -1.15 -17.20
N TRP A 143 -6.46 -2.14 -16.38
CA TRP A 143 -5.69 -3.37 -16.24
C TRP A 143 -5.57 -4.13 -17.56
N GLN A 144 -6.69 -4.30 -18.30
CA GLN A 144 -6.69 -4.95 -19.60
C GLN A 144 -5.82 -4.23 -20.62
N ASP A 145 -5.86 -2.89 -20.65
CA ASP A 145 -5.01 -2.07 -21.52
C ASP A 145 -3.52 -2.30 -21.19
N VAL A 146 -3.15 -2.24 -19.90
CA VAL A 146 -1.77 -2.48 -19.47
C VAL A 146 -1.30 -3.87 -19.84
N MET A 147 -2.10 -4.90 -19.58
CA MET A 147 -1.75 -6.29 -19.84
C MET A 147 -1.61 -6.58 -21.33
N SER A 148 -2.39 -5.91 -22.19
CA SER A 148 -2.34 -6.09 -23.65
C SER A 148 -1.19 -5.32 -24.31
N GLU A 149 -0.87 -4.10 -23.82
CA GLU A 149 0.13 -3.23 -24.41
C GLU A 149 1.56 -3.52 -23.93
N TYR A 150 1.72 -4.01 -22.67
CA TYR A 150 3.04 -4.12 -22.02
C TYR A 150 3.39 -5.58 -21.67
N HIS A 151 3.62 -6.41 -22.68
CA HIS A 151 3.90 -7.84 -22.52
C HIS A 151 5.02 -8.16 -21.52
N ALA A 152 6.10 -7.39 -21.53
CA ALA A 152 7.22 -7.62 -20.62
C ALA A 152 6.86 -7.42 -19.14
N PHE A 153 5.85 -6.62 -18.83
CA PHE A 153 5.28 -6.46 -17.48
C PHE A 153 4.28 -7.59 -17.21
N SER A 154 3.36 -7.87 -18.16
CA SER A 154 2.31 -8.89 -18.00
C SER A 154 2.86 -10.29 -17.73
N GLU A 155 4.00 -10.65 -18.34
CA GLU A 155 4.67 -11.93 -18.09
C GLU A 155 5.15 -12.15 -16.65
N ARG A 156 5.20 -11.10 -15.82
CA ARG A 156 5.59 -11.16 -14.40
C ARG A 156 4.39 -11.26 -13.47
N ILE A 157 3.20 -11.08 -13.99
CA ILE A 157 1.97 -11.21 -13.20
C ILE A 157 1.61 -12.69 -13.07
N GLY A 158 1.68 -13.20 -11.85
CA GLY A 158 1.45 -14.62 -11.58
C GLY A 158 -0.03 -14.99 -11.45
N ASN A 159 -0.81 -14.13 -10.78
CA ASN A 159 -2.22 -14.38 -10.49
C ASN A 159 -3.03 -13.10 -10.67
N GLU A 160 -4.24 -13.26 -11.18
CA GLU A 160 -5.22 -12.20 -11.29
C GLU A 160 -6.50 -12.63 -10.57
N VAL A 161 -7.06 -11.71 -9.77
CA VAL A 161 -8.31 -11.91 -9.06
C VAL A 161 -9.28 -10.81 -9.48
N ALA A 162 -10.29 -11.19 -10.26
CA ALA A 162 -11.37 -10.28 -10.61
C ALA A 162 -12.41 -10.27 -9.47
N LEU A 163 -12.64 -9.09 -8.90
CA LEU A 163 -13.71 -8.89 -7.93
C LEU A 163 -15.04 -8.76 -8.68
N ARG A 164 -15.96 -9.67 -8.41
CA ARG A 164 -17.31 -9.62 -8.98
C ARG A 164 -18.20 -8.65 -8.20
N PRO A 165 -19.22 -8.07 -8.83
CA PRO A 165 -20.27 -7.37 -8.12
C PRO A 165 -20.93 -8.27 -7.06
N LEU A 166 -21.44 -7.70 -5.99
CA LEU A 166 -22.20 -8.45 -4.99
C LEU A 166 -23.45 -9.08 -5.62
N THR A 167 -23.75 -10.30 -5.21
CA THR A 167 -25.08 -10.89 -5.41
C THR A 167 -26.06 -10.39 -4.33
N GLU A 168 -27.35 -10.69 -4.47
CA GLU A 168 -28.35 -10.36 -3.45
C GLU A 168 -28.04 -11.03 -2.11
N ASP A 169 -27.60 -12.28 -2.13
CA ASP A 169 -27.18 -13.02 -0.92
C ASP A 169 -25.92 -12.39 -0.29
N ASP A 170 -24.91 -12.02 -1.08
CA ASP A 170 -23.71 -11.35 -0.60
C ASP A 170 -24.07 -10.00 0.06
N LEU A 171 -25.03 -9.26 -0.50
CA LEU A 171 -25.49 -7.98 0.05
C LEU A 171 -26.17 -8.19 1.40
N THR A 172 -27.09 -9.15 1.48
CA THR A 172 -27.81 -9.48 2.71
C THR A 172 -26.83 -9.87 3.82
N GLU A 173 -25.84 -10.73 3.52
CA GLU A 173 -24.79 -11.12 4.46
C GLU A 173 -23.92 -9.93 4.88
N LEU A 174 -23.53 -9.06 3.92
CA LEU A 174 -22.73 -7.87 4.17
C LEU A 174 -23.44 -6.92 5.14
N VAL A 175 -24.70 -6.59 4.86
CA VAL A 175 -25.51 -5.68 5.70
C VAL A 175 -25.68 -6.27 7.10
N GLY A 176 -26.00 -7.56 7.21
CA GLY A 176 -26.11 -8.24 8.49
C GLY A 176 -24.82 -8.16 9.32
N LYS A 177 -23.66 -8.38 8.72
CA LYS A 177 -22.36 -8.24 9.39
C LYS A 177 -22.08 -6.81 9.86
N TYR A 178 -22.39 -5.79 9.06
CA TYR A 178 -22.23 -4.39 9.47
C TYR A 178 -23.12 -4.03 10.64
N LEU A 179 -24.38 -4.47 10.61
CA LEU A 179 -25.34 -4.24 11.69
C LEU A 179 -24.95 -5.00 12.97
N ALA A 180 -24.47 -6.24 12.85
CA ALA A 180 -23.99 -7.02 13.99
C ALA A 180 -22.82 -6.31 14.69
N THR A 181 -21.85 -5.76 13.92
CA THR A 181 -20.74 -4.98 14.46
C THR A 181 -21.23 -3.73 15.20
N ALA A 182 -22.24 -3.03 14.67
CA ALA A 182 -22.80 -1.82 15.28
C ALA A 182 -23.63 -2.10 16.55
N ARG A 183 -24.11 -3.33 16.72
CA ARG A 183 -24.94 -3.74 17.87
C ARG A 183 -24.17 -4.41 18.98
N ASP A 184 -22.85 -4.56 18.86
CA ASP A 184 -22.01 -5.35 19.77
C ASP A 184 -22.55 -6.79 19.97
N GLY A 185 -23.13 -7.40 18.91
CA GLY A 185 -23.80 -8.70 18.95
C GLY A 185 -23.35 -9.66 17.86
N GLU A 186 -23.63 -10.96 18.06
CA GLU A 186 -23.30 -12.02 17.08
C GLU A 186 -24.40 -12.25 16.04
N SER A 187 -25.61 -11.62 16.21
CA SER A 187 -26.73 -11.83 15.29
C SER A 187 -26.48 -11.12 13.95
N ILE A 188 -26.52 -11.92 12.87
CA ILE A 188 -26.38 -11.44 11.48
C ILE A 188 -27.76 -11.11 10.89
N GLU A 189 -28.70 -10.63 11.71
CA GLU A 189 -30.02 -10.19 11.25
C GLU A 189 -29.92 -8.85 10.52
N ILE A 190 -30.73 -8.71 9.47
CA ILE A 190 -30.79 -7.50 8.64
C ILE A 190 -31.69 -6.40 9.20
N ASP A 191 -32.42 -6.67 10.31
CA ASP A 191 -33.21 -5.65 10.98
C ASP A 191 -32.38 -4.35 11.19
N PRO A 192 -32.92 -3.16 10.95
CA PRO A 192 -34.30 -2.83 10.62
C PRO A 192 -34.67 -2.91 9.12
N PHE A 193 -33.79 -3.40 8.23
CA PHE A 193 -34.12 -3.51 6.81
C PHE A 193 -35.08 -4.63 6.51
N GLU A 194 -36.08 -4.33 5.68
CA GLU A 194 -36.90 -5.35 5.03
C GLU A 194 -36.18 -5.89 3.80
N GLN A 195 -36.31 -7.20 3.49
CA GLN A 195 -35.61 -7.83 2.37
C GLN A 195 -35.88 -7.13 1.04
N GLU A 196 -37.16 -6.74 0.79
CA GLU A 196 -37.53 -6.01 -0.43
C GLU A 196 -36.76 -4.68 -0.61
N CYS A 197 -36.38 -4.01 0.48
CA CYS A 197 -35.57 -2.79 0.43
C CYS A 197 -34.13 -3.11 0.00
N LEU A 198 -33.55 -4.19 0.55
CA LEU A 198 -32.18 -4.63 0.17
C LEU A 198 -32.13 -5.08 -1.28
N ASP A 199 -33.13 -5.81 -1.76
CA ASP A 199 -33.24 -6.26 -3.15
C ASP A 199 -33.25 -5.05 -4.12
N LEU A 200 -34.00 -4.01 -3.77
CA LEU A 200 -34.07 -2.78 -4.56
C LEU A 200 -32.76 -1.99 -4.49
N ILE A 201 -32.10 -1.93 -3.33
CA ILE A 201 -30.75 -1.35 -3.19
C ILE A 201 -29.76 -2.10 -4.08
N HIS A 202 -29.78 -3.44 -4.05
CA HIS A 202 -28.92 -4.27 -4.91
C HIS A 202 -29.13 -3.96 -6.39
N GLN A 203 -30.38 -3.91 -6.82
CA GLN A 203 -30.74 -3.62 -8.21
C GLN A 203 -30.24 -2.23 -8.66
N ARG A 204 -30.41 -1.19 -7.83
CA ARG A 204 -29.99 0.19 -8.14
C ARG A 204 -28.47 0.34 -8.10
N ALA A 205 -27.81 -0.29 -7.15
CA ALA A 205 -26.37 -0.26 -6.99
C ALA A 205 -25.62 -1.20 -7.95
N GLN A 206 -26.33 -2.09 -8.67
CA GLN A 206 -25.75 -3.10 -9.55
C GLN A 206 -24.65 -3.93 -8.88
N GLY A 207 -24.81 -4.22 -7.58
CA GLY A 207 -23.85 -4.97 -6.76
C GLY A 207 -22.57 -4.19 -6.41
N ASN A 208 -22.51 -2.88 -6.64
CA ASN A 208 -21.36 -2.05 -6.25
C ASN A 208 -21.37 -1.80 -4.74
N ILE A 209 -20.39 -2.35 -4.00
CA ILE A 209 -20.29 -2.30 -2.54
C ILE A 209 -20.40 -0.87 -2.01
N ARG A 210 -19.66 0.08 -2.61
CA ARG A 210 -19.64 1.48 -2.16
C ARG A 210 -21.01 2.14 -2.29
N GLN A 211 -21.69 1.89 -3.40
CA GLN A 211 -23.06 2.40 -3.63
C GLN A 211 -24.06 1.75 -2.68
N VAL A 212 -23.97 0.43 -2.50
CA VAL A 212 -24.81 -0.31 -1.54
C VAL A 212 -24.70 0.31 -0.14
N LEU A 213 -23.47 0.43 0.39
CA LEU A 213 -23.25 0.97 1.74
C LEU A 213 -23.72 2.43 1.86
N SER A 214 -23.51 3.23 0.82
CA SER A 214 -24.00 4.61 0.78
C SER A 214 -25.51 4.68 0.81
N MET A 215 -26.20 3.86 0.01
CA MET A 215 -27.68 3.81 0.00
C MET A 215 -28.23 3.29 1.33
N CYS A 216 -27.65 2.22 1.89
CA CYS A 216 -28.06 1.70 3.21
C CYS A 216 -27.93 2.77 4.29
N GLY A 217 -26.82 3.54 4.32
CA GLY A 217 -26.62 4.63 5.26
C GLY A 217 -27.70 5.72 5.12
N GLN A 218 -27.94 6.19 3.89
CA GLN A 218 -28.94 7.24 3.63
C GLN A 218 -30.34 6.81 4.01
N VAL A 219 -30.72 5.57 3.72
CA VAL A 219 -32.06 5.04 4.03
C VAL A 219 -32.23 4.85 5.55
N LEU A 220 -31.18 4.41 6.27
CA LEU A 220 -31.18 4.35 7.73
C LEU A 220 -31.37 5.73 8.35
N ASP A 221 -30.61 6.75 7.91
CA ASP A 221 -30.72 8.12 8.41
C ASP A 221 -32.12 8.67 8.20
N GLN A 222 -32.73 8.39 7.05
CA GLN A 222 -34.10 8.80 6.75
C GLN A 222 -35.11 8.06 7.61
N GLY A 223 -34.92 6.75 7.82
CA GLY A 223 -35.76 5.94 8.70
C GLY A 223 -35.77 6.45 10.14
N VAL A 224 -34.59 6.78 10.67
CA VAL A 224 -34.43 7.42 11.98
C VAL A 224 -35.15 8.76 12.05
N THR A 225 -34.98 9.61 11.03
CA THR A 225 -35.64 10.92 10.95
C THR A 225 -37.16 10.80 10.94
N GLN A 226 -37.70 9.78 10.28
CA GLN A 226 -39.14 9.48 10.22
C GLN A 226 -39.65 8.64 11.40
N GLN A 227 -38.80 8.29 12.35
CA GLN A 227 -39.10 7.42 13.50
C GLN A 227 -39.74 6.07 13.07
N ARG A 228 -39.19 5.46 12.00
CA ARG A 228 -39.66 4.15 11.50
C ARG A 228 -39.04 3.03 12.32
N GLU A 229 -39.82 2.01 12.60
CA GLU A 229 -39.35 0.77 13.25
C GLU A 229 -38.71 -0.19 12.24
N SER A 230 -39.15 -0.15 10.96
CA SER A 230 -38.54 -0.91 9.85
C SER A 230 -38.26 -0.03 8.64
N ILE A 231 -37.28 -0.44 7.84
CA ILE A 231 -36.82 0.22 6.63
C ILE A 231 -37.34 -0.56 5.42
N SER A 232 -38.46 -0.10 4.90
CA SER A 232 -39.13 -0.63 3.72
C SER A 232 -38.73 0.12 2.45
N LYS A 233 -39.16 -0.40 1.30
CA LYS A 233 -38.82 0.20 -0.03
C LYS A 233 -39.36 1.63 -0.21
N ASP A 234 -40.45 2.01 0.45
CA ASP A 234 -40.99 3.37 0.37
C ASP A 234 -40.05 4.41 0.99
N VAL A 235 -39.27 4.05 2.01
CA VAL A 235 -38.24 4.91 2.58
C VAL A 235 -37.14 5.14 1.53
N LEU A 236 -36.73 4.08 0.83
CA LEU A 236 -35.72 4.18 -0.24
C LEU A 236 -36.19 5.08 -1.41
N ASP A 237 -37.45 4.95 -1.84
CA ASP A 237 -37.99 5.76 -2.93
C ASP A 237 -38.03 7.26 -2.61
N HIS A 238 -38.16 7.63 -1.32
CA HIS A 238 -38.11 9.02 -0.88
C HIS A 238 -36.68 9.58 -0.83
N VAL A 239 -35.66 8.73 -0.69
CA VAL A 239 -34.26 9.15 -0.57
C VAL A 239 -33.61 9.29 -1.95
N ILE A 240 -34.04 8.49 -2.94
CA ILE A 240 -33.34 8.35 -4.23
C ILE A 240 -34.23 8.80 -5.41
N SER A 241 -35.24 9.62 -5.16
CA SER A 241 -36.07 10.24 -6.24
C SER A 241 -35.39 11.43 -6.92
#